data_d8f7243e053dfe1d9dbbd1cc1f2f57f7
#
_entry.id   d8f7243e053dfe1d9dbbd1cc1f2f57f7
#
_cell.length_a   1.000
_cell.length_b   1.000
_cell.length_c   1.000
_cell.angle_alpha   90.00
_cell.angle_beta   90.00
_cell.angle_gamma   90.00
#
_symmetry.space_group_name_H-M   'P 1'
#
loop_
_entity.id
_entity.type
_entity.pdbx_description
1 polymer ?
#
loop_
_entity_poly.entity_id
_entity_poly.type
_entity_poly.pdbx_seq_one_letter_code
_entity_poly.pdbx_strand_id
1 'polypeptide(L)'
;FERFGSAYSAMETWEQMLPPQDSESGELVGDLLHEQYDLIYGSWPQNYDEVMLIVNKDNEISDLVIYSLGLSAQDEVVESMQHMLDGSEFDSKDIQSWSYEDLCNMSFKIVLPAERYQYDSASGTYTDVSTTDTGLDFLYNSDDVGTRVKIVGILRPNENAVSSMLSGAIGYTSALTDYLVEKAGQTEILQKQKEDPDTDVILGLPFLTDDYSVSDEQKEADVTDYLEGLSVTERAAAYTAMMSVPSEEYLSAIAEQQMGSLDRASIEQMVIST
;
A
#
# COMPACT_ATOMS: atom_id res chain seq x y z
N PHE A 1 -11.66 -10.06 5.25
CA PHE A 1 -10.65 -9.38 4.43
C PHE A 1 -10.15 -8.09 5.10
N GLU A 2 -11.04 -7.21 5.57
CA GLU A 2 -10.66 -5.94 6.22
C GLU A 2 -9.81 -6.11 7.49
N ARG A 3 -9.99 -7.18 8.24
CA ARG A 3 -9.18 -7.46 9.45
C ARG A 3 -7.73 -7.85 9.14
N PHE A 4 -7.47 -8.44 7.98
CA PHE A 4 -6.13 -8.82 7.55
C PHE A 4 -5.45 -7.69 6.75
N GLY A 5 -6.22 -6.82 6.07
CA GLY A 5 -5.68 -5.70 5.31
C GLY A 5 -4.88 -4.71 6.14
N SER A 6 -5.28 -4.46 7.40
CA SER A 6 -4.55 -3.55 8.30
C SER A 6 -3.25 -4.16 8.84
N ALA A 7 -3.19 -5.48 9.06
CA ALA A 7 -1.96 -6.16 9.44
C ALA A 7 -0.97 -6.27 8.25
N TYR A 8 -1.50 -6.38 7.04
CA TYR A 8 -0.73 -6.41 5.80
C TYR A 8 -0.06 -5.07 5.47
N SER A 9 -0.76 -3.95 5.67
CA SER A 9 -0.20 -2.61 5.46
C SER A 9 0.82 -2.21 6.53
N ALA A 10 0.88 -2.92 7.65
CA ALA A 10 1.88 -2.70 8.68
C ALA A 10 3.23 -3.39 8.41
N MET A 11 3.30 -4.30 7.43
CA MET A 11 4.56 -4.93 7.02
C MET A 11 5.03 -4.26 5.73
N GLU A 12 6.01 -3.39 5.86
CA GLU A 12 6.67 -2.73 4.73
C GLU A 12 7.40 -3.79 3.88
N THR A 13 6.70 -4.32 2.87
CA THR A 13 7.29 -5.29 1.93
C THR A 13 8.25 -4.60 0.96
N TRP A 14 7.99 -3.30 0.67
CA TRP A 14 8.78 -2.45 -0.19
C TRP A 14 9.51 -1.40 0.63
N GLU A 15 10.81 -1.26 0.43
CA GLU A 15 11.64 -0.32 1.16
C GLU A 15 12.54 0.47 0.22
N GLN A 16 12.63 1.78 0.46
CA GLN A 16 13.52 2.63 -0.30
C GLN A 16 14.96 2.43 0.15
N MET A 17 15.80 2.00 -0.77
CA MET A 17 17.24 1.89 -0.57
C MET A 17 17.86 3.27 -0.35
N LEU A 18 18.89 3.31 0.50
CA LEU A 18 19.64 4.54 0.75
C LEU A 18 20.26 5.07 -0.56
N PRO A 19 20.02 6.33 -0.91
CA PRO A 19 20.63 6.95 -2.07
C PRO A 19 22.13 7.17 -1.85
N PRO A 20 22.91 7.36 -2.91
CA PRO A 20 24.32 7.75 -2.80
C PRO A 20 24.46 9.10 -2.10
N GLN A 21 25.56 9.29 -1.36
CA GLN A 21 25.86 10.58 -0.72
C GLN A 21 26.24 11.65 -1.75
N ASP A 22 26.85 11.22 -2.85
CA ASP A 22 27.20 12.08 -3.98
C ASP A 22 26.17 11.86 -5.11
N SER A 23 25.27 12.82 -5.28
CA SER A 23 24.24 12.79 -6.32
C SER A 23 24.80 12.94 -7.75
N GLU A 24 26.07 13.34 -7.90
CA GLU A 24 26.73 13.47 -9.20
C GLU A 24 27.40 12.15 -9.65
N SER A 25 27.47 11.14 -8.78
CA SER A 25 28.10 9.84 -9.09
C SER A 25 27.41 9.08 -10.24
N GLY A 26 26.13 9.35 -10.48
CA GLY A 26 25.30 8.62 -11.44
C GLY A 26 24.83 7.25 -10.92
N GLU A 27 25.20 6.88 -9.71
CA GLU A 27 24.72 5.68 -9.04
C GLU A 27 23.35 5.93 -8.39
N LEU A 28 22.54 4.89 -8.26
CA LEU A 28 21.21 4.98 -7.66
C LEU A 28 21.16 4.43 -6.23
N VAL A 29 22.22 3.75 -5.80
CA VAL A 29 22.31 3.07 -4.50
C VAL A 29 23.55 3.56 -3.76
N GLY A 30 23.43 3.82 -2.48
CA GLY A 30 24.53 4.35 -1.67
C GLY A 30 25.58 3.28 -1.33
N ASP A 31 26.86 3.72 -1.21
CA ASP A 31 28.03 2.87 -0.92
C ASP A 31 27.82 1.98 0.30
N LEU A 32 27.10 2.48 1.32
CA LEU A 32 26.85 1.73 2.55
C LEU A 32 26.06 0.44 2.28
N LEU A 33 25.14 0.43 1.33
CA LEU A 33 24.42 -0.78 0.96
C LEU A 33 25.34 -1.75 0.20
N HIS A 34 26.24 -1.26 -0.64
CA HIS A 34 27.26 -2.08 -1.29
C HIS A 34 28.23 -2.74 -0.29
N GLU A 35 28.50 -2.08 0.84
CA GLU A 35 29.35 -2.61 1.92
C GLU A 35 28.63 -3.64 2.80
N GLN A 36 27.28 -3.54 2.95
CA GLN A 36 26.50 -4.37 3.87
C GLN A 36 25.81 -5.55 3.20
N TYR A 37 25.70 -5.55 1.87
CA TYR A 37 24.98 -6.58 1.12
C TYR A 37 25.85 -7.16 0.00
N ASP A 38 25.77 -8.48 -0.14
CA ASP A 38 26.31 -9.20 -1.29
C ASP A 38 25.25 -9.22 -2.41
N LEU A 39 25.65 -8.83 -3.61
CA LEU A 39 24.88 -9.09 -4.81
C LEU A 39 25.09 -10.55 -5.22
N ILE A 40 24.13 -11.42 -4.89
CA ILE A 40 24.26 -12.87 -5.14
C ILE A 40 23.82 -13.27 -6.55
N TYR A 41 23.02 -12.43 -7.21
CA TYR A 41 22.58 -12.64 -8.59
C TYR A 41 22.18 -11.31 -9.26
N GLY A 42 22.35 -11.20 -10.58
CA GLY A 42 21.93 -10.07 -11.39
C GLY A 42 22.86 -8.85 -11.31
N SER A 43 22.29 -7.67 -11.27
CA SER A 43 22.99 -6.38 -11.21
C SER A 43 22.34 -5.41 -10.25
N TRP A 44 23.09 -4.40 -9.79
CA TRP A 44 22.52 -3.25 -9.11
C TRP A 44 21.65 -2.42 -10.06
N PRO A 45 20.59 -1.72 -9.55
CA PRO A 45 19.71 -0.90 -10.36
C PRO A 45 20.47 0.22 -11.08
N GLN A 46 20.15 0.42 -12.35
CA GLN A 46 20.67 1.51 -13.18
C GLN A 46 19.56 2.44 -13.68
N ASN A 47 18.30 2.02 -13.54
CA ASN A 47 17.14 2.77 -13.96
C ASN A 47 16.11 2.83 -12.83
N TYR A 48 15.22 3.82 -12.91
CA TYR A 48 14.16 4.02 -11.90
C TYR A 48 13.21 2.82 -11.77
N ASP A 49 12.98 2.06 -12.83
CA ASP A 49 12.07 0.92 -12.91
C ASP A 49 12.71 -0.41 -12.49
N GLU A 50 13.91 -0.37 -11.94
CA GLU A 50 14.66 -1.53 -11.49
C GLU A 50 14.64 -1.65 -9.97
N VAL A 51 14.28 -2.83 -9.49
CA VAL A 51 14.17 -3.14 -8.05
C VAL A 51 15.01 -4.36 -7.69
N MET A 52 15.30 -4.51 -6.40
CA MET A 52 16.10 -5.60 -5.86
C MET A 52 15.22 -6.50 -4.98
N LEU A 53 15.41 -7.81 -5.08
CA LEU A 53 14.88 -8.74 -4.10
C LEU A 53 15.89 -8.91 -2.96
N ILE A 54 15.43 -8.85 -1.71
CA ILE A 54 16.26 -9.00 -0.53
C ILE A 54 15.91 -10.33 0.12
N VAL A 55 16.91 -11.19 0.28
CA VAL A 55 16.78 -12.47 0.98
C VAL A 55 17.49 -12.41 2.34
N ASN A 56 17.16 -13.34 3.22
CA ASN A 56 17.88 -13.48 4.49
C ASN A 56 19.27 -14.12 4.29
N LYS A 57 20.02 -14.33 5.39
CA LYS A 57 21.36 -14.94 5.36
C LYS A 57 21.37 -16.37 4.84
N ASP A 58 20.25 -17.06 4.91
CA ASP A 58 20.08 -18.45 4.48
C ASP A 58 19.53 -18.56 3.05
N ASN A 59 19.42 -17.44 2.33
CA ASN A 59 18.81 -17.29 1.00
C ASN A 59 17.30 -17.62 0.98
N GLU A 60 16.61 -17.29 2.05
CA GLU A 60 15.18 -17.52 2.19
C GLU A 60 14.42 -16.18 2.12
N ILE A 61 13.18 -16.26 1.68
CA ILE A 61 12.19 -15.18 1.74
C ILE A 61 10.99 -15.66 2.55
N SER A 62 10.34 -14.77 3.28
CA SER A 62 9.19 -15.13 4.10
C SER A 62 7.98 -15.47 3.23
N ASP A 63 7.04 -16.28 3.77
CA ASP A 63 5.79 -16.64 3.10
C ASP A 63 4.98 -15.42 2.68
N LEU A 64 5.03 -14.36 3.48
CA LEU A 64 4.37 -13.08 3.16
C LEU A 64 4.96 -12.44 1.90
N VAL A 65 6.27 -12.50 1.74
CA VAL A 65 6.97 -12.02 0.54
C VAL A 65 6.61 -12.89 -0.65
N ILE A 66 6.63 -14.20 -0.49
CA ILE A 66 6.23 -15.18 -1.52
C ILE A 66 4.82 -14.84 -2.04
N TYR A 67 3.89 -14.58 -1.13
CA TYR A 67 2.54 -14.14 -1.50
C TYR A 67 2.53 -12.77 -2.21
N SER A 68 3.25 -11.79 -1.70
CA SER A 68 3.30 -10.45 -2.30
C SER A 68 3.92 -10.45 -3.70
N LEU A 69 4.79 -11.41 -3.98
CA LEU A 69 5.35 -11.69 -5.29
C LEU A 69 4.38 -12.47 -6.22
N GLY A 70 3.24 -12.93 -5.70
CA GLY A 70 2.29 -13.75 -6.46
C GLY A 70 2.76 -15.18 -6.72
N LEU A 71 3.72 -15.67 -5.94
CA LEU A 71 4.29 -17.02 -6.04
C LEU A 71 3.51 -18.06 -5.23
N SER A 72 2.60 -17.66 -4.37
CA SER A 72 1.70 -18.50 -3.59
C SER A 72 0.27 -18.03 -3.72
N ALA A 73 -0.68 -18.96 -3.63
CA ALA A 73 -2.10 -18.65 -3.65
C ALA A 73 -2.54 -18.03 -2.30
N GLN A 74 -3.57 -17.19 -2.36
CA GLN A 74 -4.07 -16.47 -1.19
C GLN A 74 -4.59 -17.39 -0.07
N ASP A 75 -5.26 -18.47 -0.45
CA ASP A 75 -5.81 -19.48 0.46
C ASP A 75 -4.69 -20.22 1.22
N GLU A 76 -3.55 -20.50 0.61
CA GLU A 76 -2.39 -21.10 1.28
C GLU A 76 -1.82 -20.19 2.37
N VAL A 77 -1.75 -18.88 2.12
CA VAL A 77 -1.26 -17.91 3.12
C VAL A 77 -2.24 -17.75 4.28
N VAL A 78 -3.55 -17.70 3.98
CA VAL A 78 -4.59 -17.63 5.02
C VAL A 78 -4.57 -18.88 5.89
N GLU A 79 -4.39 -20.06 5.31
CA GLU A 79 -4.26 -21.33 6.04
C GLU A 79 -3.01 -21.33 6.92
N SER A 80 -1.85 -20.89 6.41
CA SER A 80 -0.61 -20.76 7.17
C SER A 80 -0.77 -19.80 8.37
N MET A 81 -1.42 -18.66 8.16
CA MET A 81 -1.69 -17.69 9.23
C MET A 81 -2.65 -18.25 10.29
N GLN A 82 -3.67 -19.01 9.91
CA GLN A 82 -4.58 -19.63 10.86
C GLN A 82 -3.86 -20.67 11.71
N HIS A 83 -3.02 -21.50 11.13
CA HIS A 83 -2.19 -22.47 11.86
C HIS A 83 -1.25 -21.79 12.85
N MET A 84 -0.65 -20.66 12.47
CA MET A 84 0.19 -19.87 13.37
C MET A 84 -0.59 -19.32 14.57
N LEU A 85 -1.81 -18.84 14.36
CA LEU A 85 -2.68 -18.27 15.40
C LEU A 85 -3.24 -19.36 16.33
N ASP A 86 -3.56 -20.53 15.80
CA ASP A 86 -4.13 -21.65 16.56
C ASP A 86 -3.05 -22.49 17.26
N GLY A 87 -1.77 -22.24 16.99
CA GLY A 87 -0.64 -22.99 17.56
C GLY A 87 -0.60 -24.45 17.09
N SER A 88 -1.29 -24.80 16.02
CA SER A 88 -1.22 -26.10 15.39
C SER A 88 0.06 -26.24 14.55
N GLU A 89 0.68 -27.45 14.56
CA GLU A 89 1.84 -27.71 13.72
C GLU A 89 1.43 -27.57 12.24
N PHE A 90 2.08 -26.65 11.54
CA PHE A 90 1.99 -26.54 10.10
C PHE A 90 2.79 -27.69 9.49
N ASP A 91 2.09 -28.61 8.82
CA ASP A 91 2.76 -29.64 8.04
C ASP A 91 3.25 -28.97 6.75
N SER A 92 4.49 -28.47 6.78
CA SER A 92 5.12 -27.81 5.63
C SER A 92 5.24 -28.83 4.50
N LYS A 93 4.19 -28.93 3.72
CA LYS A 93 4.19 -29.70 2.48
C LYS A 93 5.10 -28.97 1.51
N ASP A 94 6.25 -29.54 1.31
CA ASP A 94 7.24 -29.15 0.30
C ASP A 94 7.78 -27.73 0.42
N ILE A 95 8.99 -27.61 0.91
CA ILE A 95 9.77 -26.34 0.83
C ILE A 95 9.82 -25.95 -0.65
N GLN A 96 9.12 -24.90 -1.00
CA GLN A 96 9.15 -24.36 -2.35
C GLN A 96 10.49 -23.68 -2.59
N SER A 97 11.01 -23.80 -3.79
CA SER A 97 12.26 -23.15 -4.20
C SER A 97 12.14 -22.61 -5.62
N TRP A 98 12.70 -21.44 -5.84
CA TRP A 98 12.73 -20.77 -7.15
C TRP A 98 14.16 -20.52 -7.57
N SER A 99 14.42 -20.59 -8.87
CA SER A 99 15.72 -20.18 -9.38
C SER A 99 15.86 -18.65 -9.31
N TYR A 100 17.09 -18.16 -9.13
CA TYR A 100 17.35 -16.72 -9.18
C TYR A 100 16.96 -16.11 -10.53
N GLU A 101 17.09 -16.86 -11.60
CA GLU A 101 16.68 -16.44 -12.94
C GLU A 101 15.17 -16.23 -13.02
N ASP A 102 14.36 -17.16 -12.48
CA ASP A 102 12.90 -17.02 -12.47
C ASP A 102 12.46 -15.80 -11.66
N LEU A 103 13.07 -15.58 -10.50
CA LEU A 103 12.79 -14.40 -9.65
C LEU A 103 13.16 -13.10 -10.35
N CYS A 104 14.32 -13.02 -11.03
CA CYS A 104 14.73 -11.84 -11.79
C CYS A 104 13.95 -11.63 -13.11
N ASN A 105 13.20 -12.61 -13.56
CA ASN A 105 12.28 -12.46 -14.69
C ASN A 105 10.91 -11.92 -14.28
N MET A 106 10.66 -11.73 -12.97
CA MET A 106 9.40 -11.18 -12.48
C MET A 106 9.34 -9.68 -12.69
N SER A 107 8.14 -9.23 -12.99
CA SER A 107 7.83 -7.80 -13.11
C SER A 107 6.52 -7.50 -12.41
N PHE A 108 6.45 -6.30 -11.85
CA PHE A 108 5.26 -5.80 -11.16
C PHE A 108 4.74 -4.56 -11.88
N LYS A 109 3.49 -4.24 -11.64
CA LYS A 109 2.90 -3.01 -12.13
C LYS A 109 2.43 -2.17 -10.93
N ILE A 110 3.08 -1.04 -10.72
CA ILE A 110 2.68 -0.06 -9.72
C ILE A 110 1.60 0.81 -10.34
N VAL A 111 0.41 0.79 -9.78
CA VAL A 111 -0.72 1.64 -10.16
C VAL A 111 -0.91 2.69 -9.08
N LEU A 112 -0.73 3.95 -9.44
CA LEU A 112 -0.92 5.06 -8.50
C LEU A 112 -2.41 5.19 -8.12
N PRO A 113 -2.74 5.62 -6.90
CA PRO A 113 -4.12 5.89 -6.51
C PRO A 113 -4.86 6.79 -7.52
N ALA A 114 -4.18 7.82 -8.03
CA ALA A 114 -4.75 8.73 -9.02
C ALA A 114 -5.04 8.08 -10.39
N GLU A 115 -4.34 7.00 -10.75
CA GLU A 115 -4.55 6.27 -12.01
C GLU A 115 -5.74 5.31 -11.96
N ARG A 116 -6.29 5.03 -10.77
CA ARG A 116 -7.47 4.17 -10.61
C ARG A 116 -8.77 4.88 -10.95
N TYR A 117 -8.74 6.21 -11.03
CA TYR A 117 -9.93 7.00 -11.28
C TYR A 117 -10.08 7.32 -12.76
N GLN A 118 -11.25 7.01 -13.32
CA GLN A 118 -11.63 7.38 -14.68
C GLN A 118 -12.79 8.38 -14.65
N TYR A 119 -12.68 9.42 -15.49
CA TYR A 119 -13.73 10.41 -15.65
C TYR A 119 -14.86 9.86 -16.50
N ASP A 120 -16.08 9.87 -15.95
CA ASP A 120 -17.29 9.57 -16.70
C ASP A 120 -17.96 10.86 -17.13
N SER A 121 -17.91 11.14 -18.43
CA SER A 121 -18.50 12.35 -19.01
C SER A 121 -20.03 12.38 -18.95
N ALA A 122 -20.70 11.25 -18.72
CA ALA A 122 -22.15 11.20 -18.63
C ALA A 122 -22.65 11.63 -17.24
N SER A 123 -21.94 11.25 -16.19
CA SER A 123 -22.23 11.65 -14.80
C SER A 123 -21.48 12.92 -14.38
N GLY A 124 -20.38 13.27 -15.06
CA GLY A 124 -19.50 14.37 -14.65
C GLY A 124 -18.65 14.07 -13.43
N THR A 125 -18.52 12.80 -13.06
CA THR A 125 -17.82 12.34 -11.85
C THR A 125 -16.67 11.40 -12.18
N TYR A 126 -15.78 11.17 -11.22
CA TYR A 126 -14.73 10.17 -11.30
C TYR A 126 -15.18 8.86 -10.64
N THR A 127 -14.86 7.74 -11.27
CA THR A 127 -15.17 6.39 -10.74
C THR A 127 -13.85 5.64 -10.49
N ASP A 128 -13.70 5.05 -9.30
CA ASP A 128 -12.58 4.13 -9.01
C ASP A 128 -12.85 2.78 -9.69
N VAL A 129 -12.10 2.53 -10.77
CA VAL A 129 -12.26 1.29 -11.55
C VAL A 129 -11.66 0.07 -10.86
N SER A 130 -10.81 0.26 -9.83
CA SER A 130 -10.20 -0.86 -9.09
C SER A 130 -11.20 -1.66 -8.24
N THR A 131 -12.43 -1.19 -8.14
CA THR A 131 -13.49 -1.84 -7.35
C THR A 131 -14.17 -3.02 -8.06
N THR A 132 -13.82 -3.28 -9.32
CA THR A 132 -14.41 -4.35 -10.13
C THR A 132 -13.32 -5.20 -10.79
N ASP A 133 -13.61 -6.49 -11.03
CA ASP A 133 -12.68 -7.40 -11.70
C ASP A 133 -12.30 -6.89 -13.11
N THR A 134 -13.27 -6.39 -13.87
CA THR A 134 -13.02 -5.82 -15.21
C THR A 134 -12.12 -4.58 -15.13
N GLY A 135 -12.30 -3.75 -14.11
CA GLY A 135 -11.45 -2.58 -13.89
C GLY A 135 -10.04 -2.98 -13.46
N LEU A 136 -9.89 -4.00 -12.61
CA LEU A 136 -8.56 -4.54 -12.27
C LEU A 136 -7.85 -5.12 -13.50
N ASP A 137 -8.57 -5.87 -14.35
CA ASP A 137 -8.05 -6.37 -15.62
C ASP A 137 -7.62 -5.23 -16.55
N PHE A 138 -8.41 -4.15 -16.62
CA PHE A 138 -8.05 -2.96 -17.38
C PHE A 138 -6.77 -2.31 -16.84
N LEU A 139 -6.70 -2.05 -15.51
CA LEU A 139 -5.53 -1.45 -14.88
C LEU A 139 -4.26 -2.28 -15.09
N TYR A 140 -4.38 -3.61 -15.05
CA TYR A 140 -3.25 -4.51 -15.25
C TYR A 140 -2.78 -4.57 -16.69
N ASN A 141 -3.70 -4.63 -17.67
CA ASN A 141 -3.39 -4.87 -19.07
C ASN A 141 -3.16 -3.59 -19.88
N SER A 142 -3.64 -2.41 -19.41
CA SER A 142 -3.42 -1.14 -20.12
C SER A 142 -1.95 -0.73 -20.08
N ASP A 143 -1.37 -0.36 -21.21
CA ASP A 143 0.00 0.14 -21.28
C ASP A 143 0.11 1.61 -20.84
N ASP A 144 -1.00 2.34 -20.87
CA ASP A 144 -1.06 3.77 -20.52
C ASP A 144 -1.19 4.00 -18.99
N VAL A 145 -1.53 2.95 -18.24
CA VAL A 145 -1.76 3.01 -16.78
C VAL A 145 -0.68 2.26 -16.05
N GLY A 146 -0.25 2.81 -14.93
CA GLY A 146 0.75 2.20 -14.05
C GLY A 146 2.18 2.32 -14.57
N THR A 147 3.10 1.84 -13.76
CA THR A 147 4.54 1.79 -14.05
C THR A 147 5.02 0.36 -13.86
N ARG A 148 5.59 -0.23 -14.90
CA ARG A 148 6.19 -1.57 -14.78
C ARG A 148 7.56 -1.45 -14.15
N VAL A 149 7.80 -2.28 -13.15
CA VAL A 149 9.11 -2.44 -12.52
C VAL A 149 9.52 -3.90 -12.57
N LYS A 150 10.83 -4.16 -12.61
CA LYS A 150 11.41 -5.51 -12.73
C LYS A 150 12.46 -5.75 -11.65
N ILE A 151 12.54 -6.98 -11.16
CA ILE A 151 13.65 -7.40 -10.32
C ILE A 151 14.89 -7.58 -11.19
N VAL A 152 15.97 -6.85 -10.88
CA VAL A 152 17.22 -6.93 -11.66
C VAL A 152 18.34 -7.63 -10.91
N GLY A 153 18.19 -7.81 -9.60
CA GLY A 153 19.20 -8.50 -8.80
C GLY A 153 18.65 -8.94 -7.45
N ILE A 154 19.43 -9.78 -6.79
CA ILE A 154 19.11 -10.36 -5.49
C ILE A 154 20.22 -9.99 -4.51
N LEU A 155 19.84 -9.41 -3.39
CA LEU A 155 20.73 -8.98 -2.30
C LEU A 155 20.59 -9.90 -1.09
N ARG A 156 21.71 -10.16 -0.45
CA ARG A 156 21.80 -10.88 0.81
C ARG A 156 22.68 -10.09 1.79
N PRO A 157 22.28 -9.92 3.07
CA PRO A 157 23.15 -9.32 4.07
C PRO A 157 24.46 -10.10 4.14
N ASN A 158 25.60 -9.40 4.06
CA ASN A 158 26.91 -10.06 4.15
C ASN A 158 27.28 -10.41 5.60
N GLU A 159 28.40 -11.12 5.80
CA GLU A 159 28.84 -11.57 7.13
C GLU A 159 29.21 -10.41 8.07
N ASN A 160 29.54 -9.25 7.52
CA ASN A 160 29.92 -8.05 8.28
C ASN A 160 28.72 -7.14 8.60
N ALA A 161 27.54 -7.45 8.08
CA ALA A 161 26.34 -6.67 8.35
C ALA A 161 26.00 -6.75 9.84
N VAL A 162 26.11 -5.62 10.53
CA VAL A 162 25.85 -5.49 11.98
C VAL A 162 24.38 -5.62 12.30
N SER A 163 23.51 -5.17 11.38
CA SER A 163 22.06 -5.31 11.43
C SER A 163 21.53 -5.33 10.00
N SER A 164 20.32 -5.89 9.81
CA SER A 164 19.62 -5.71 8.55
C SER A 164 19.27 -4.23 8.38
N MET A 165 19.83 -3.58 7.37
CA MET A 165 19.51 -2.19 7.04
C MET A 165 18.24 -2.07 6.21
N LEU A 166 17.90 -3.15 5.51
CA LEU A 166 16.68 -3.29 4.75
C LEU A 166 15.83 -4.38 5.41
N SER A 167 14.68 -3.98 5.89
CA SER A 167 13.68 -4.86 6.52
C SER A 167 12.64 -5.33 5.50
N GLY A 168 12.47 -4.57 4.40
CA GLY A 168 11.60 -4.93 3.28
C GLY A 168 12.21 -6.02 2.40
N ALA A 169 11.35 -6.71 1.66
CA ALA A 169 11.78 -7.75 0.73
C ALA A 169 12.11 -7.21 -0.66
N ILE A 170 11.52 -6.08 -1.04
CA ILE A 170 11.76 -5.41 -2.32
C ILE A 170 12.41 -4.05 -2.05
N GLY A 171 13.68 -3.92 -2.46
CA GLY A 171 14.41 -2.67 -2.41
C GLY A 171 14.24 -1.87 -3.70
N TYR A 172 13.84 -0.62 -3.59
CA TYR A 172 13.71 0.30 -4.72
C TYR A 172 14.52 1.58 -4.51
N THR A 173 14.82 2.30 -5.57
CA THR A 173 15.65 3.51 -5.53
C THR A 173 14.80 4.78 -5.34
N SER A 174 15.40 5.86 -4.84
CA SER A 174 14.77 7.18 -4.78
C SER A 174 14.31 7.67 -6.15
N ALA A 175 15.01 7.27 -7.22
CA ALA A 175 14.64 7.61 -8.59
C ALA A 175 13.25 7.06 -8.97
N LEU A 176 12.84 5.91 -8.43
CA LEU A 176 11.47 5.41 -8.61
C LEU A 176 10.46 6.32 -7.90
N THR A 177 10.75 6.74 -6.68
CA THR A 177 9.90 7.67 -5.94
C THR A 177 9.71 8.98 -6.71
N ASP A 178 10.81 9.59 -7.18
CA ASP A 178 10.79 10.83 -7.93
C ASP A 178 9.97 10.69 -9.22
N TYR A 179 10.17 9.60 -9.96
CA TYR A 179 9.40 9.30 -11.16
C TYR A 179 7.90 9.15 -10.88
N LEU A 180 7.53 8.41 -9.82
CA LEU A 180 6.13 8.19 -9.47
C LEU A 180 5.45 9.49 -9.00
N VAL A 181 6.15 10.35 -8.28
CA VAL A 181 5.65 11.67 -7.86
C VAL A 181 5.42 12.57 -9.08
N GLU A 182 6.37 12.62 -10.01
CA GLU A 182 6.21 13.37 -11.26
C GLU A 182 5.02 12.85 -12.07
N LYS A 183 4.94 11.53 -12.26
CA LYS A 183 3.85 10.86 -12.98
C LYS A 183 2.50 11.13 -12.33
N ALA A 184 2.40 11.02 -11.00
CA ALA A 184 1.18 11.35 -10.27
C ALA A 184 0.72 12.78 -10.56
N GLY A 185 1.67 13.73 -10.56
CA GLY A 185 1.40 15.13 -10.85
C GLY A 185 0.86 15.38 -12.27
N GLN A 186 1.07 14.46 -13.21
CA GLN A 186 0.61 14.57 -14.61
C GLN A 186 -0.77 13.90 -14.83
N THR A 187 -1.32 13.18 -13.85
CA THR A 187 -2.63 12.55 -13.99
C THR A 187 -3.76 13.59 -14.12
N GLU A 188 -4.78 13.27 -14.92
CA GLU A 188 -5.91 14.18 -15.16
C GLU A 188 -6.60 14.61 -13.86
N ILE A 189 -6.87 13.66 -12.97
CA ILE A 189 -7.54 13.94 -11.70
C ILE A 189 -6.75 14.91 -10.83
N LEU A 190 -5.41 14.77 -10.74
CA LEU A 190 -4.59 15.71 -9.98
C LEU A 190 -4.46 17.07 -10.65
N GLN A 191 -4.47 17.14 -11.98
CA GLN A 191 -4.52 18.41 -12.68
C GLN A 191 -5.85 19.12 -12.41
N LYS A 192 -6.97 18.41 -12.48
CA LYS A 192 -8.29 18.94 -12.12
C LYS A 192 -8.36 19.41 -10.68
N GLN A 193 -7.81 18.66 -9.73
CA GLN A 193 -7.77 19.07 -8.32
C GLN A 193 -6.93 20.32 -8.10
N LYS A 194 -5.85 20.50 -8.86
CA LYS A 194 -5.06 21.75 -8.80
C LYS A 194 -5.77 22.96 -9.44
N GLU A 195 -6.62 22.74 -10.45
CA GLU A 195 -7.44 23.77 -11.09
C GLU A 195 -8.57 24.24 -10.17
N ASP A 196 -9.11 23.32 -9.34
CA ASP A 196 -10.15 23.62 -8.35
C ASP A 196 -9.70 23.10 -6.96
N PRO A 197 -8.88 23.88 -6.25
CA PRO A 197 -8.32 23.45 -4.95
C PRO A 197 -9.32 23.44 -3.81
N ASP A 198 -10.46 24.10 -3.97
CA ASP A 198 -11.47 24.25 -2.92
C ASP A 198 -12.56 23.15 -2.96
N THR A 199 -12.60 22.37 -4.04
CA THR A 199 -13.57 21.30 -4.26
C THR A 199 -12.86 19.95 -4.39
N ASP A 200 -13.34 18.90 -3.71
CA ASP A 200 -12.95 17.53 -3.97
C ASP A 200 -13.48 17.10 -5.35
N VAL A 201 -12.60 16.95 -6.32
CA VAL A 201 -12.99 16.65 -7.70
C VAL A 201 -13.58 15.25 -7.89
N ILE A 202 -13.40 14.33 -6.91
CA ILE A 202 -14.00 12.99 -6.92
C ILE A 202 -15.46 13.07 -6.49
N LEU A 203 -15.71 13.78 -5.40
CA LEU A 203 -17.02 13.88 -4.78
C LEU A 203 -17.84 15.05 -5.31
N GLY A 204 -17.19 16.05 -5.92
CA GLY A 204 -17.83 17.31 -6.32
C GLY A 204 -18.25 18.18 -5.14
N LEU A 205 -17.71 17.91 -3.95
CA LEU A 205 -18.06 18.61 -2.72
C LEU A 205 -16.94 19.57 -2.31
N PRO A 206 -17.27 20.77 -1.79
CA PRO A 206 -16.25 21.68 -1.29
C PRO A 206 -15.52 21.10 -0.08
N PHE A 207 -14.20 21.35 0.00
CA PHE A 207 -13.45 21.02 1.20
C PHE A 207 -13.92 21.88 2.38
N LEU A 208 -14.01 21.29 3.55
CA LEU A 208 -14.34 22.01 4.77
C LEU A 208 -13.17 22.94 5.13
N THR A 209 -13.47 24.23 5.27
CA THR A 209 -12.53 25.21 5.82
C THR A 209 -12.80 25.41 7.32
N ASP A 210 -11.82 25.87 8.08
CA ASP A 210 -11.95 26.13 9.53
C ASP A 210 -13.09 27.13 9.85
N ASP A 211 -13.48 27.97 8.90
CA ASP A 211 -14.57 28.94 9.01
C ASP A 211 -15.92 28.40 8.52
N TYR A 212 -15.96 27.13 8.09
CA TYR A 212 -17.20 26.53 7.54
C TYR A 212 -18.16 26.17 8.67
N SER A 213 -19.10 27.06 8.94
CA SER A 213 -20.23 26.84 9.85
C SER A 213 -21.53 26.79 9.06
N VAL A 214 -22.02 25.62 8.78
CA VAL A 214 -23.34 25.40 8.15
C VAL A 214 -24.33 25.03 9.24
N SER A 215 -25.53 25.59 9.18
CA SER A 215 -26.60 25.17 10.09
C SER A 215 -26.98 23.70 9.84
N ASP A 216 -27.52 23.03 10.85
CA ASP A 216 -27.92 21.62 10.70
C ASP A 216 -29.01 21.45 9.64
N GLU A 217 -29.90 22.46 9.48
CA GLU A 217 -30.89 22.45 8.40
C GLU A 217 -30.25 22.52 7.02
N GLN A 218 -29.16 23.27 6.86
CA GLN A 218 -28.45 23.34 5.58
C GLN A 218 -27.72 22.04 5.30
N LYS A 219 -27.08 21.42 6.31
CA LYS A 219 -26.44 20.10 6.16
C LYS A 219 -27.42 19.03 5.72
N GLU A 220 -28.64 19.03 6.33
CA GLU A 220 -29.70 18.08 5.97
C GLU A 220 -30.19 18.31 4.53
N ALA A 221 -30.32 19.57 4.10
CA ALA A 221 -30.72 19.91 2.75
C ALA A 221 -29.63 19.45 1.74
N ASP A 222 -28.37 19.78 1.98
CA ASP A 222 -27.24 19.42 1.10
C ASP A 222 -27.08 17.89 0.96
N VAL A 223 -27.19 17.14 2.07
CA VAL A 223 -27.18 15.68 2.04
C VAL A 223 -28.38 15.12 1.25
N THR A 224 -29.55 15.71 1.42
CA THR A 224 -30.76 15.27 0.71
C THR A 224 -30.60 15.50 -0.79
N ASP A 225 -30.18 16.68 -1.20
CA ASP A 225 -29.95 17.04 -2.61
C ASP A 225 -28.87 16.13 -3.25
N TYR A 226 -27.79 15.87 -2.52
CA TYR A 226 -26.75 14.93 -2.96
C TYR A 226 -27.31 13.52 -3.19
N LEU A 227 -28.04 12.98 -2.22
CA LEU A 227 -28.64 11.63 -2.31
C LEU A 227 -29.72 11.54 -3.41
N GLU A 228 -30.47 12.61 -3.68
CA GLU A 228 -31.47 12.66 -4.75
C GLU A 228 -30.82 12.61 -6.14
N GLY A 229 -29.62 13.18 -6.29
CA GLY A 229 -28.83 13.15 -7.52
C GLY A 229 -28.23 11.79 -7.88
N LEU A 230 -28.11 10.88 -6.89
CA LEU A 230 -27.49 9.58 -7.08
C LEU A 230 -28.43 8.54 -7.70
N SER A 231 -27.88 7.62 -8.50
CA SER A 231 -28.58 6.40 -8.93
C SER A 231 -28.88 5.49 -7.74
N VAL A 232 -29.76 4.49 -7.93
CA VAL A 232 -30.13 3.53 -6.87
C VAL A 232 -28.90 2.77 -6.33
N THR A 233 -27.96 2.41 -7.20
CA THR A 233 -26.73 1.70 -6.81
C THR A 233 -25.80 2.60 -6.02
N GLU A 234 -25.61 3.84 -6.46
CA GLU A 234 -24.79 4.82 -5.76
C GLU A 234 -25.36 5.21 -4.40
N ARG A 235 -26.70 5.36 -4.29
CA ARG A 235 -27.37 5.56 -2.99
C ARG A 235 -27.10 4.40 -2.02
N ALA A 236 -27.16 3.15 -2.52
CA ALA A 236 -26.89 1.98 -1.69
C ALA A 236 -25.43 1.98 -1.21
N ALA A 237 -24.48 2.36 -2.08
CA ALA A 237 -23.08 2.49 -1.73
C ALA A 237 -22.84 3.63 -0.71
N ALA A 238 -23.43 4.80 -0.94
CA ALA A 238 -23.37 5.94 -0.03
C ALA A 238 -23.95 5.60 1.36
N TYR A 239 -25.09 4.92 1.39
CA TYR A 239 -25.68 4.44 2.63
C TYR A 239 -24.76 3.49 3.38
N THR A 240 -24.17 2.52 2.67
CA THR A 240 -23.24 1.57 3.26
C THR A 240 -22.00 2.28 3.82
N ALA A 241 -21.46 3.26 3.10
CA ALA A 241 -20.32 4.07 3.54
C ALA A 241 -20.66 4.87 4.80
N MET A 242 -21.81 5.56 4.82
CA MET A 242 -22.26 6.31 6.01
C MET A 242 -22.46 5.41 7.23
N MET A 243 -23.02 4.21 7.05
CA MET A 243 -23.26 3.25 8.13
C MET A 243 -21.98 2.57 8.61
N SER A 244 -20.90 2.60 7.82
CA SER A 244 -19.59 2.04 8.20
C SER A 244 -18.74 3.00 9.05
N VAL A 245 -19.10 4.29 9.09
CA VAL A 245 -18.42 5.29 9.93
C VAL A 245 -19.04 5.26 11.34
N PRO A 246 -18.30 4.83 12.37
CA PRO A 246 -18.81 4.81 13.73
C PRO A 246 -19.11 6.25 14.21
N SER A 247 -20.24 6.46 14.87
CA SER A 247 -20.53 7.76 15.46
C SER A 247 -19.53 8.11 16.59
N GLU A 248 -19.32 9.41 16.83
CA GLU A 248 -18.46 9.86 17.95
C GLU A 248 -18.95 9.32 19.30
N GLU A 249 -20.26 9.21 19.50
CA GLU A 249 -20.86 8.63 20.70
C GLU A 249 -20.50 7.15 20.85
N TYR A 250 -20.53 6.38 19.76
CA TYR A 250 -20.15 4.97 19.76
C TYR A 250 -18.65 4.80 20.02
N LEU A 251 -17.79 5.62 19.39
CA LEU A 251 -16.36 5.61 19.62
C LEU A 251 -16.01 6.01 21.05
N SER A 252 -16.69 7.03 21.61
CA SER A 252 -16.51 7.44 23.00
C SER A 252 -16.93 6.34 23.97
N ALA A 253 -18.06 5.68 23.70
CA ALA A 253 -18.55 4.58 24.55
C ALA A 253 -17.58 3.38 24.54
N ILE A 254 -17.02 3.02 23.38
CA ILE A 254 -15.99 1.97 23.29
C ILE A 254 -14.71 2.39 24.02
N ALA A 255 -14.27 3.63 23.84
CA ALA A 255 -13.08 4.14 24.52
C ALA A 255 -13.27 4.12 26.05
N GLU A 256 -14.41 4.56 26.57
CA GLU A 256 -14.74 4.48 28.00
C GLU A 256 -14.80 3.04 28.51
N GLN A 257 -15.38 2.12 27.73
CA GLN A 257 -15.44 0.71 28.08
C GLN A 257 -14.06 0.07 28.11
N GLN A 258 -13.18 0.38 27.15
CA GLN A 258 -11.81 -0.12 27.11
C GLN A 258 -10.97 0.48 28.23
N MET A 259 -11.06 1.78 28.47
CA MET A 259 -10.36 2.44 29.57
C MET A 259 -10.86 1.98 30.94
N GLY A 260 -12.16 1.75 31.09
CA GLY A 260 -12.75 1.22 32.32
C GLY A 260 -12.36 -0.24 32.63
N SER A 261 -11.92 -0.99 31.62
CA SER A 261 -11.40 -2.36 31.77
C SER A 261 -9.90 -2.44 32.13
N LEU A 262 -9.16 -1.34 31.97
CA LEU A 262 -7.74 -1.27 32.30
C LEU A 262 -7.58 -0.99 33.80
N ASP A 263 -7.19 -2.00 34.55
CA ASP A 263 -6.78 -1.78 35.93
C ASP A 263 -5.35 -1.17 36.00
N ARG A 264 -5.01 -0.62 37.17
CA ARG A 264 -3.72 0.05 37.33
C ARG A 264 -2.54 -0.89 37.07
N ALA A 265 -2.68 -2.18 37.37
CA ALA A 265 -1.63 -3.18 37.18
C ALA A 265 -1.37 -3.44 35.71
N SER A 266 -2.42 -3.45 34.87
CA SER A 266 -2.33 -3.59 33.41
C SER A 266 -1.66 -2.38 32.77
N ILE A 267 -1.93 -1.18 33.26
CA ILE A 267 -1.28 0.06 32.77
C ILE A 267 0.20 0.08 33.15
N GLU A 268 0.54 -0.28 34.41
CA GLU A 268 1.92 -0.38 34.88
C GLU A 268 2.73 -1.40 34.05
N GLN A 269 2.11 -2.52 33.69
CA GLN A 269 2.76 -3.56 32.89
C GLN A 269 3.00 -3.11 31.44
N MET A 270 2.09 -2.37 30.83
CA MET A 270 2.27 -1.78 29.49
C MET A 270 3.41 -0.75 29.47
N VAL A 271 3.53 0.08 30.50
CA VAL A 271 4.60 1.11 30.59
C VAL A 271 5.97 0.48 30.82
N ILE A 272 6.05 -0.68 31.47
CA ILE A 272 7.33 -1.38 31.74
C ILE A 272 7.81 -2.20 30.52
N SER A 273 6.89 -2.55 29.61
CA SER A 273 7.20 -3.36 28.41
C SER A 273 7.53 -2.52 27.15
N THR A 274 7.53 -1.19 27.26
CA THR A 274 7.95 -0.24 26.22
C THR A 274 9.34 0.29 26.52
#